data_72c6d8dbfc4a6c86bc4c34791f09bfde
#
_entry.id   72c6d8dbfc4a6c86bc4c34791f09bfde
#
_cell.length_a   1.000
_cell.length_b   1.000
_cell.length_c   1.000
_cell.angle_alpha   90.00
_cell.angle_beta   90.00
_cell.angle_gamma   90.00
#
_symmetry.space_group_name_H-M   'P 1'
#
loop_
_entity.id
_entity.type
_entity.pdbx_description
1 polymer ?
#
loop_
_entity_poly.entity_id
_entity_poly.type
_entity_poly.pdbx_seq_one_letter_code
_entity_poly.pdbx_strand_id
1 'polypeptide(L)'
;VGTRLAPVVEMPESVKPESEITIRVRERNGKRMSYVLALVDEGLLGLTRFRTPDPYLYFNATEALGVRTWDLFDHVIGAYGGRIEQLFAIGGDAEQPNTGALRAQRFKPVVRFLGAEKLGAGKTNTHKIALPPYFGSVRVMVVASNGRAFGSAAKEVAVKKPLLVQATLPRVVSTEEEIELPVTVFALEKGVGKTDVRVSVNEAFSVVGPQSRSVFLGDEGEQVVTFR
;
A
#
# COMPACT_ATOMS: atom_id res chain seq x y z
N VAL A 1 -19.06 28.40 0.43
CA VAL A 1 -17.90 28.50 1.33
C VAL A 1 -18.23 27.70 2.58
N GLY A 2 -17.62 26.54 2.82
CA GLY A 2 -17.82 25.79 4.05
C GLY A 2 -18.14 24.30 3.92
N THR A 3 -18.32 23.79 2.69
CA THR A 3 -18.68 22.38 2.43
C THR A 3 -17.48 21.43 2.37
N ARG A 4 -16.24 21.97 2.41
CA ARG A 4 -15.02 21.15 2.37
C ARG A 4 -14.31 21.13 3.72
N LEU A 5 -13.98 19.92 4.17
CA LEU A 5 -13.05 19.65 5.26
C LEU A 5 -11.68 19.31 4.67
N ALA A 6 -10.64 19.62 5.43
CA ALA A 6 -9.27 19.30 5.07
C ALA A 6 -8.61 18.47 6.19
N PRO A 7 -8.98 17.20 6.34
CA PRO A 7 -8.33 16.31 7.29
C PRO A 7 -6.84 16.17 6.94
N VAL A 8 -6.00 16.11 7.97
CA VAL A 8 -4.56 15.92 7.86
C VAL A 8 -4.18 14.71 8.69
N VAL A 9 -3.44 13.80 8.07
CA VAL A 9 -2.89 12.61 8.71
C VAL A 9 -1.39 12.80 8.88
N GLU A 10 -0.93 12.79 10.13
CA GLU A 10 0.48 12.87 10.49
C GLU A 10 0.93 11.52 11.06
N MET A 11 1.98 10.97 10.50
CA MET A 11 2.58 9.70 10.89
C MET A 11 4.01 9.62 10.36
N PRO A 12 4.87 8.74 10.91
CA PRO A 12 6.23 8.49 10.38
C PRO A 12 6.20 8.08 8.91
N GLU A 13 7.29 8.29 8.19
CA GLU A 13 7.44 7.84 6.79
C GLU A 13 7.73 6.34 6.68
N SER A 14 8.33 5.78 7.73
CA SER A 14 8.55 4.35 7.84
C SER A 14 8.35 3.87 9.28
N VAL A 15 7.93 2.62 9.43
CA VAL A 15 7.75 1.96 10.72
C VAL A 15 8.29 0.53 10.66
N LYS A 16 8.63 -0.02 11.81
CA LYS A 16 9.06 -1.42 11.90
C LYS A 16 7.85 -2.35 11.96
N PRO A 17 7.92 -3.55 11.38
CA PRO A 17 6.94 -4.60 11.65
C PRO A 17 6.94 -4.94 13.15
N GLU A 18 5.84 -5.54 13.62
CA GLU A 18 5.66 -5.90 15.04
C GLU A 18 5.85 -4.72 16.00
N SER A 19 5.50 -3.51 15.55
CA SER A 19 5.56 -2.29 16.34
C SER A 19 4.22 -1.58 16.38
N GLU A 20 4.14 -0.53 17.18
CA GLU A 20 2.96 0.33 17.27
C GLU A 20 3.16 1.56 16.37
N ILE A 21 2.24 1.78 15.43
CA ILE A 21 2.20 3.01 14.65
C ILE A 21 1.32 4.05 15.34
N THR A 22 1.87 5.24 15.51
CA THR A 22 1.15 6.39 16.05
C THR A 22 0.67 7.28 14.90
N ILE A 23 -0.64 7.44 14.78
CA ILE A 23 -1.30 8.24 13.76
C ILE A 23 -1.98 9.42 14.43
N ARG A 24 -1.67 10.64 14.00
CA ARG A 24 -2.33 11.85 14.46
C ARG A 24 -3.25 12.37 13.38
N VAL A 25 -4.50 12.65 13.77
CA VAL A 25 -5.52 13.20 12.87
C VAL A 25 -5.95 14.56 13.37
N ARG A 26 -5.86 15.56 12.51
CA ARG A 26 -6.35 16.91 12.77
C ARG A 26 -7.05 17.49 11.54
N GLU A 27 -7.78 18.55 11.71
CA GLU A 27 -8.33 19.33 10.60
C GLU A 27 -7.50 20.60 10.40
N ARG A 28 -7.11 20.87 9.13
CA ARG A 28 -6.16 21.94 8.78
C ARG A 28 -6.61 23.32 9.26
N ASN A 29 -7.90 23.62 9.16
CA ASN A 29 -8.48 24.91 9.49
C ASN A 29 -9.11 24.94 10.91
N GLY A 30 -8.84 23.90 11.71
CA GLY A 30 -9.35 23.81 13.07
C GLY A 30 -10.86 23.54 13.18
N LYS A 31 -11.53 23.08 12.10
CA LYS A 31 -12.95 22.73 12.16
C LYS A 31 -13.15 21.42 12.93
N ARG A 32 -14.27 21.31 13.64
CA ARG A 32 -14.72 20.04 14.20
C ARG A 32 -15.11 19.08 13.07
N MET A 33 -14.92 17.80 13.27
CA MET A 33 -15.34 16.76 12.31
C MET A 33 -15.61 15.43 13.01
N SER A 34 -16.45 14.61 12.39
CA SER A 34 -16.50 13.17 12.65
C SER A 34 -15.78 12.47 11.51
N TYR A 35 -15.02 11.43 11.81
CA TYR A 35 -14.26 10.73 10.80
C TYR A 35 -14.15 9.23 11.08
N VAL A 36 -13.87 8.47 10.05
CA VAL A 36 -13.44 7.09 10.12
C VAL A 36 -12.00 6.99 9.66
N LEU A 37 -11.25 6.07 10.25
CA LEU A 37 -9.85 5.81 9.88
C LEU A 37 -9.71 4.33 9.49
N ALA A 38 -9.09 4.09 8.36
CA ALA A 38 -8.71 2.76 7.92
C ALA A 38 -7.21 2.71 7.66
N LEU A 39 -6.57 1.62 8.10
CA LEU A 39 -5.19 1.28 7.79
C LEU A 39 -5.21 -0.04 7.03
N VAL A 40 -4.78 -0.02 5.77
CA VAL A 40 -4.93 -1.16 4.85
C VAL A 40 -3.62 -1.37 4.09
N ASP A 41 -3.29 -2.64 3.87
CA ASP A 41 -2.20 -3.07 3.01
C ASP A 41 -2.32 -2.48 1.61
N GLU A 42 -1.29 -1.77 1.16
CA GLU A 42 -1.26 -1.13 -0.16
C GLU A 42 -1.31 -2.14 -1.30
N GLY A 43 -0.69 -3.31 -1.13
CA GLY A 43 -0.76 -4.39 -2.11
C GLY A 43 -2.20 -4.88 -2.34
N LEU A 44 -2.99 -4.99 -1.26
CA LEU A 44 -4.40 -5.35 -1.35
C LEU A 44 -5.22 -4.25 -2.06
N LEU A 45 -4.94 -2.99 -1.76
CA LEU A 45 -5.61 -1.85 -2.42
C LEU A 45 -5.25 -1.79 -3.91
N GLY A 46 -3.99 -2.06 -4.26
CA GLY A 46 -3.52 -2.13 -5.64
C GLY A 46 -4.22 -3.24 -6.44
N LEU A 47 -4.37 -4.43 -5.87
CA LEU A 47 -5.08 -5.56 -6.50
C LEU A 47 -6.55 -5.22 -6.80
N THR A 48 -7.20 -4.53 -5.87
CA THR A 48 -8.62 -4.14 -6.01
C THR A 48 -8.81 -2.82 -6.75
N ARG A 49 -7.72 -2.13 -7.12
CA ARG A 49 -7.73 -0.76 -7.66
C ARG A 49 -8.53 0.21 -6.78
N PHE A 50 -8.54 -0.05 -5.47
CA PHE A 50 -9.29 0.76 -4.52
C PHE A 50 -8.62 2.12 -4.34
N ARG A 51 -9.43 3.18 -4.42
CA ARG A 51 -9.01 4.56 -4.14
C ARG A 51 -9.66 5.03 -2.84
N THR A 52 -8.96 5.88 -2.11
CA THR A 52 -9.55 6.52 -0.92
C THR A 52 -10.81 7.27 -1.32
N PRO A 53 -11.97 6.97 -0.71
CA PRO A 53 -13.21 7.66 -1.03
C PRO A 53 -13.10 9.16 -0.75
N ASP A 54 -13.57 9.98 -1.68
CA ASP A 54 -13.69 11.42 -1.50
C ASP A 54 -15.17 11.84 -1.59
N PRO A 55 -15.85 11.90 -0.44
CA PRO A 55 -17.26 12.26 -0.43
C PRO A 55 -17.51 13.71 -0.84
N TYR A 56 -16.51 14.60 -0.69
CA TYR A 56 -16.64 15.96 -1.18
C TYR A 56 -16.79 15.98 -2.71
N LEU A 57 -15.93 15.30 -3.43
CA LEU A 57 -16.00 15.20 -4.89
C LEU A 57 -17.28 14.48 -5.34
N TYR A 58 -17.66 13.42 -4.62
CA TYR A 58 -18.88 12.66 -4.95
C TYR A 58 -20.15 13.52 -4.86
N PHE A 59 -20.36 14.22 -3.72
CA PHE A 59 -21.57 15.02 -3.50
C PHE A 59 -21.54 16.40 -4.19
N ASN A 60 -20.41 16.86 -4.68
CA ASN A 60 -20.27 18.14 -5.38
C ASN A 60 -19.80 17.93 -6.84
N ALA A 61 -19.94 16.73 -7.38
CA ALA A 61 -19.67 16.48 -8.78
C ALA A 61 -20.62 17.32 -9.65
N THR A 62 -20.08 17.89 -10.71
CA THR A 62 -20.90 18.53 -11.74
C THR A 62 -21.59 17.46 -12.56
N GLU A 63 -22.89 17.52 -12.64
CA GLU A 63 -23.65 16.67 -13.54
C GLU A 63 -23.67 17.27 -14.94
N ALA A 64 -23.71 16.39 -15.94
CA ALA A 64 -23.88 16.85 -17.31
C ALA A 64 -25.24 17.54 -17.44
N LEU A 65 -25.26 18.65 -18.15
CA LEU A 65 -26.51 19.34 -18.47
C LEU A 65 -27.43 18.37 -19.23
N GLY A 66 -28.57 18.03 -18.66
CA GLY A 66 -29.54 17.10 -19.24
C GLY A 66 -30.24 17.61 -20.52
N VAL A 67 -29.79 18.73 -21.05
CA VAL A 67 -30.29 19.35 -22.26
C VAL A 67 -29.47 18.88 -23.44
N ARG A 68 -30.12 18.24 -24.41
CA ARG A 68 -29.55 18.00 -25.74
C ARG A 68 -29.96 19.15 -26.67
N THR A 69 -29.01 19.88 -27.14
CA THR A 69 -29.23 20.87 -28.22
C THR A 69 -29.07 20.17 -29.56
N TRP A 70 -30.04 20.38 -30.43
CA TRP A 70 -29.97 19.91 -31.80
C TRP A 70 -29.78 21.12 -32.68
N ASP A 71 -28.70 21.12 -33.44
CA ASP A 71 -28.48 22.08 -34.48
C ASP A 71 -29.06 21.51 -35.77
N LEU A 72 -30.06 22.18 -36.29
CA LEU A 72 -30.66 21.81 -37.56
C LEU A 72 -30.00 22.52 -38.75
N PHE A 73 -28.95 23.29 -38.51
CA PHE A 73 -28.28 24.09 -39.53
C PHE A 73 -27.77 23.23 -40.69
N ASP A 74 -27.19 22.08 -40.39
CA ASP A 74 -26.71 21.12 -41.38
C ASP A 74 -27.83 20.47 -42.20
N HIS A 75 -29.05 20.46 -41.68
CA HIS A 75 -30.22 19.95 -42.39
C HIS A 75 -30.90 21.02 -43.24
N VAL A 76 -30.70 22.30 -42.91
CA VAL A 76 -31.31 23.44 -43.62
C VAL A 76 -30.41 23.95 -44.74
N ILE A 77 -29.10 23.92 -44.57
CA ILE A 77 -28.10 24.41 -45.54
C ILE A 77 -27.38 23.24 -46.20
N GLY A 78 -28.11 22.35 -46.76
CA GLY A 78 -27.57 21.57 -47.86
C GLY A 78 -26.75 20.38 -47.50
N ALA A 79 -27.33 19.35 -47.78
CA ALA A 79 -26.81 18.03 -48.05
C ALA A 79 -25.72 17.95 -49.16
N TYR A 80 -24.72 18.81 -49.11
CA TYR A 80 -23.59 18.73 -50.05
C TYR A 80 -22.27 18.86 -49.30
N GLY A 81 -21.85 17.75 -48.67
CA GLY A 81 -20.53 17.73 -48.07
C GLY A 81 -20.34 16.53 -47.16
N GLY A 82 -20.01 15.39 -47.75
CA GLY A 82 -19.13 14.41 -47.18
C GLY A 82 -19.46 13.88 -45.77
N ARG A 83 -20.47 13.04 -45.68
CA ARG A 83 -20.47 11.99 -44.69
C ARG A 83 -19.52 10.88 -45.12
N ILE A 84 -18.26 11.08 -44.95
CA ILE A 84 -17.29 10.00 -45.01
C ILE A 84 -16.27 10.33 -43.96
N GLU A 85 -16.08 9.40 -43.02
CA GLU A 85 -15.03 9.32 -42.01
C GLU A 85 -15.43 9.44 -40.54
N GLN A 86 -16.51 8.78 -40.20
CA GLN A 86 -16.64 8.27 -38.84
C GLN A 86 -16.91 6.76 -38.86
N LEU A 87 -16.09 6.07 -39.57
CA LEU A 87 -16.06 4.62 -39.55
C LEU A 87 -14.64 4.22 -39.17
N PHE A 88 -14.58 3.53 -38.02
CA PHE A 88 -13.42 2.73 -37.58
C PHE A 88 -12.30 3.44 -36.84
N ALA A 89 -12.57 3.73 -35.56
CA ALA A 89 -11.58 3.49 -34.52
C ALA A 89 -12.14 2.44 -33.57
N ILE A 90 -12.39 1.25 -34.08
CA ILE A 90 -12.48 0.03 -33.25
C ILE A 90 -11.12 -0.63 -33.36
N GLY A 91 -10.23 -0.21 -32.49
CA GLY A 91 -8.93 -0.79 -32.25
C GLY A 91 -8.66 -0.66 -30.77
N GLY A 92 -9.44 -1.35 -29.97
CA GLY A 92 -9.14 -1.53 -28.56
C GLY A 92 -8.24 -2.75 -28.43
N ASP A 93 -6.94 -2.56 -28.50
CA ASP A 93 -6.02 -3.49 -27.84
C ASP A 93 -6.29 -3.38 -26.35
N ALA A 94 -7.13 -4.27 -25.85
CA ALA A 94 -7.19 -4.57 -24.44
C ALA A 94 -5.86 -5.23 -24.11
N GLU A 95 -4.88 -4.45 -23.68
CA GLU A 95 -3.75 -5.00 -22.91
C GLU A 95 -4.34 -5.79 -21.76
N GLN A 96 -4.29 -7.10 -21.92
CA GLN A 96 -4.53 -7.99 -20.78
C GLN A 96 -3.55 -7.57 -19.69
N PRO A 97 -4.03 -7.22 -18.49
CA PRO A 97 -3.13 -6.96 -17.40
C PRO A 97 -2.32 -8.24 -17.21
N ASN A 98 -1.02 -8.09 -17.40
CA ASN A 98 -0.06 -9.14 -17.14
C ASN A 98 -0.27 -9.57 -15.67
N THR A 99 -0.96 -10.67 -15.50
CA THR A 99 -1.08 -11.36 -14.22
C THR A 99 0.27 -11.98 -13.92
N GLY A 100 1.25 -11.09 -13.70
CA GLY A 100 2.52 -11.44 -13.13
C GLY A 100 2.20 -12.29 -11.90
N ALA A 101 2.70 -13.49 -11.92
CA ALA A 101 2.46 -14.53 -10.94
C ALA A 101 2.27 -13.92 -9.56
N LEU A 102 1.09 -14.12 -8.99
CA LEU A 102 0.78 -13.82 -7.60
C LEU A 102 1.88 -14.49 -6.76
N ARG A 103 2.92 -13.73 -6.45
CA ARG A 103 3.90 -14.18 -5.46
C ARG A 103 3.08 -14.46 -4.23
N ALA A 104 3.00 -15.73 -3.85
CA ALA A 104 2.26 -16.17 -2.68
C ALA A 104 2.61 -15.23 -1.54
N GLN A 105 1.66 -14.40 -1.14
CA GLN A 105 1.85 -13.45 -0.04
C GLN A 105 2.14 -14.28 1.20
N ARG A 106 3.39 -14.28 1.65
CA ARG A 106 3.83 -15.01 2.84
C ARG A 106 3.26 -14.44 4.13
N PHE A 107 2.71 -13.24 4.06
CA PHE A 107 2.16 -12.51 5.20
C PHE A 107 0.68 -12.22 4.99
N LYS A 108 -0.09 -12.31 6.08
CA LYS A 108 -1.50 -11.92 6.05
C LYS A 108 -1.61 -10.41 5.81
N PRO A 109 -2.50 -9.96 4.91
CA PRO A 109 -2.69 -8.53 4.67
C PRO A 109 -3.15 -7.83 5.96
N VAL A 110 -2.67 -6.63 6.15
CA VAL A 110 -3.05 -5.80 7.30
C VAL A 110 -4.28 -4.99 6.94
N VAL A 111 -5.35 -5.17 7.69
CA VAL A 111 -6.56 -4.36 7.61
C VAL A 111 -6.99 -4.01 9.03
N ARG A 112 -7.05 -2.72 9.33
CA ARG A 112 -7.55 -2.18 10.60
C ARG A 112 -8.53 -1.04 10.29
N PHE A 113 -9.65 -1.06 10.95
CA PHE A 113 -10.68 -0.04 10.82
C PHE A 113 -11.02 0.49 12.21
N LEU A 114 -11.00 1.80 12.35
CA LEU A 114 -11.49 2.52 13.51
C LEU A 114 -12.78 3.22 13.13
N GLY A 115 -13.81 2.94 13.89
CA GLY A 115 -15.17 3.47 13.67
C GLY A 115 -15.23 4.99 13.77
N ALA A 116 -16.46 5.50 13.80
CA ALA A 116 -16.68 6.93 13.80
C ALA A 116 -16.09 7.59 15.06
N GLU A 117 -15.08 8.40 14.84
CA GLU A 117 -14.39 9.21 15.86
C GLU A 117 -14.82 10.65 15.76
N LYS A 118 -14.85 11.35 16.89
CA LYS A 118 -15.17 12.79 16.94
C LYS A 118 -13.93 13.60 17.22
N LEU A 119 -13.68 14.63 16.41
CA LEU A 119 -12.63 15.61 16.59
C LEU A 119 -13.24 16.97 16.95
N GLY A 120 -12.89 17.50 18.13
CA GLY A 120 -13.26 18.86 18.53
C GLY A 120 -12.54 19.92 17.71
N ALA A 121 -13.08 21.13 17.68
CA ALA A 121 -12.45 22.25 16.99
C ALA A 121 -11.04 22.53 17.55
N GLY A 122 -10.06 22.67 16.65
CA GLY A 122 -8.66 22.94 17.00
C GLY A 122 -7.95 21.79 17.74
N LYS A 123 -8.56 20.61 17.83
CA LYS A 123 -7.99 19.45 18.51
C LYS A 123 -7.25 18.53 17.53
N THR A 124 -6.45 17.64 18.10
CA THR A 124 -5.77 16.53 17.40
C THR A 124 -6.07 15.25 18.15
N ASN A 125 -6.54 14.24 17.44
CA ASN A 125 -6.70 12.89 17.97
C ASN A 125 -5.47 12.07 17.64
N THR A 126 -5.08 11.20 18.56
CA THR A 126 -3.94 10.28 18.39
C THR A 126 -4.44 8.86 18.49
N HIS A 127 -4.15 8.05 17.48
CA HIS A 127 -4.46 6.64 17.43
C HIS A 127 -3.17 5.83 17.45
N LYS A 128 -3.18 4.75 18.21
CA LYS A 128 -2.09 3.80 18.31
C LYS A 128 -2.58 2.47 17.79
N ILE A 129 -1.93 1.95 16.78
CA ILE A 129 -2.32 0.72 16.08
C ILE A 129 -1.14 -0.24 16.07
N ALA A 130 -1.34 -1.42 16.65
CA ALA A 130 -0.33 -2.48 16.60
C ALA A 130 -0.28 -3.09 15.19
N LEU A 131 0.93 -3.15 14.63
CA LEU A 131 1.22 -3.79 13.36
C LEU A 131 1.62 -5.24 13.60
N PRO A 132 1.08 -6.20 12.87
CA PRO A 132 1.52 -7.59 12.90
C PRO A 132 2.91 -7.74 12.23
N PRO A 133 3.49 -8.94 12.17
CA PRO A 133 4.67 -9.23 11.38
C PRO A 133 4.36 -9.11 9.88
N TYR A 134 4.41 -7.90 9.38
CA TYR A 134 4.08 -7.51 8.01
C TYR A 134 5.24 -6.71 7.40
N PHE A 135 5.50 -6.92 6.12
CA PHE A 135 6.48 -6.18 5.33
C PHE A 135 5.81 -5.66 4.06
N GLY A 136 5.99 -4.41 3.76
CA GLY A 136 5.40 -3.76 2.59
C GLY A 136 5.06 -2.30 2.87
N SER A 137 3.96 -1.84 2.30
CA SER A 137 3.40 -0.51 2.53
C SER A 137 1.98 -0.61 3.06
N VAL A 138 1.60 0.26 3.97
CA VAL A 138 0.23 0.41 4.42
C VAL A 138 -0.26 1.82 4.13
N ARG A 139 -1.52 1.92 3.69
CA ARG A 139 -2.18 3.21 3.48
C ARG A 139 -3.12 3.50 4.63
N VAL A 140 -2.93 4.65 5.24
CA VAL A 140 -3.87 5.21 6.20
C VAL A 140 -4.82 6.14 5.46
N MET A 141 -6.11 5.88 5.58
CA MET A 141 -7.17 6.64 4.94
C MET A 141 -8.08 7.23 6.01
N VAL A 142 -8.41 8.50 5.87
CA VAL A 142 -9.37 9.21 6.72
C VAL A 142 -10.45 9.79 5.84
N VAL A 143 -11.70 9.49 6.18
CA VAL A 143 -12.89 10.08 5.56
C VAL A 143 -13.66 10.82 6.64
N ALA A 144 -13.92 12.09 6.41
CA ALA A 144 -14.48 12.98 7.43
C ALA A 144 -15.73 13.71 6.96
N SER A 145 -16.62 13.97 7.92
CA SER A 145 -17.84 14.74 7.70
C SER A 145 -18.14 15.68 8.87
N ASN A 146 -18.85 16.77 8.59
CA ASN A 146 -19.44 17.66 9.57
C ASN A 146 -20.66 18.36 8.95
N GLY A 147 -21.84 17.80 9.18
CA GLY A 147 -23.05 18.24 8.50
C GLY A 147 -22.95 18.06 6.99
N ARG A 148 -22.93 19.18 6.24
CA ARG A 148 -22.78 19.20 4.77
C ARG A 148 -21.33 19.34 4.30
N ALA A 149 -20.39 19.40 5.22
CA ALA A 149 -18.96 19.50 4.89
C ALA A 149 -18.32 18.10 4.89
N PHE A 150 -17.58 17.79 3.86
CA PHE A 150 -16.91 16.52 3.66
C PHE A 150 -15.44 16.70 3.29
N GLY A 151 -14.66 15.68 3.53
CA GLY A 151 -13.26 15.66 3.11
C GLY A 151 -12.62 14.30 3.34
N SER A 152 -11.50 14.08 2.69
CA SER A 152 -10.71 12.87 2.87
C SER A 152 -9.22 13.19 2.86
N ALA A 153 -8.43 12.30 3.43
CA ALA A 153 -6.98 12.31 3.36
C ALA A 153 -6.46 10.89 3.34
N ALA A 154 -5.36 10.68 2.65
CA ALA A 154 -4.64 9.43 2.69
C ALA A 154 -3.15 9.69 2.80
N LYS A 155 -2.45 8.81 3.50
CA LYS A 155 -1.00 8.79 3.57
C LYS A 155 -0.51 7.36 3.60
N GLU A 156 0.56 7.11 2.86
CA GLU A 156 1.23 5.83 2.80
C GLU A 156 2.42 5.81 3.75
N VAL A 157 2.70 4.64 4.34
CA VAL A 157 3.86 4.43 5.19
C VAL A 157 4.49 3.07 4.87
N ALA A 158 5.81 3.06 4.71
CA ALA A 158 6.57 1.83 4.52
C ALA A 158 6.73 1.09 5.85
N VAL A 159 6.46 -0.23 5.82
CA VAL A 159 6.72 -1.15 6.94
C VAL A 159 7.91 -2.00 6.59
N LYS A 160 9.08 -1.64 7.11
CA LYS A 160 10.35 -2.30 6.78
C LYS A 160 11.27 -2.41 7.99
N LYS A 161 12.17 -3.39 7.93
CA LYS A 161 13.33 -3.50 8.83
C LYS A 161 14.60 -3.17 8.04
N PRO A 162 15.66 -2.73 8.70
CA PRO A 162 16.95 -2.48 8.04
C PRO A 162 17.51 -3.74 7.36
N LEU A 163 17.22 -4.90 7.95
CA LEU A 163 17.66 -6.21 7.46
C LEU A 163 16.47 -7.12 7.23
N LEU A 164 16.50 -7.84 6.11
CA LEU A 164 15.62 -8.96 5.82
C LEU A 164 16.47 -10.21 5.60
N VAL A 165 16.08 -11.31 6.23
CA VAL A 165 16.74 -12.61 6.06
C VAL A 165 15.74 -13.56 5.41
N GLN A 166 16.16 -14.21 4.34
CA GLN A 166 15.38 -15.22 3.64
C GLN A 166 16.17 -16.51 3.56
N ALA A 167 15.61 -17.58 4.12
CA ALA A 167 16.14 -18.93 4.00
C ALA A 167 15.11 -19.84 3.33
N THR A 168 15.56 -20.80 2.55
CA THR A 168 14.69 -21.75 1.88
C THR A 168 15.17 -23.16 2.19
N LEU A 169 14.30 -23.94 2.81
CA LEU A 169 14.51 -25.35 3.11
C LEU A 169 13.57 -26.20 2.23
N PRO A 170 14.00 -27.41 1.81
CA PRO A 170 13.12 -28.38 1.22
C PRO A 170 12.02 -28.78 2.21
N ARG A 171 10.86 -29.15 1.71
CA ARG A 171 9.71 -29.55 2.55
C ARG A 171 9.88 -30.93 3.21
N VAL A 172 10.65 -31.79 2.57
CA VAL A 172 10.91 -33.16 2.97
C VAL A 172 12.41 -33.41 2.82
N VAL A 173 13.00 -34.02 3.80
CA VAL A 173 14.42 -34.38 3.84
C VAL A 173 14.49 -35.84 4.29
N SER A 174 15.36 -36.62 3.66
CA SER A 174 15.62 -38.00 4.06
C SER A 174 16.54 -38.06 5.29
N THR A 175 16.52 -39.16 6.02
CA THR A 175 17.48 -39.42 7.08
C THR A 175 18.90 -39.47 6.53
N GLU A 176 19.87 -38.85 7.22
CA GLU A 176 21.29 -38.79 6.83
C GLU A 176 21.57 -37.99 5.54
N GLU A 177 20.60 -37.25 5.02
CA GLU A 177 20.79 -36.39 3.87
C GLU A 177 21.50 -35.09 4.28
N GLU A 178 22.57 -34.75 3.60
CA GLU A 178 23.20 -33.43 3.73
C GLU A 178 22.49 -32.43 2.82
N ILE A 179 22.06 -31.35 3.39
CA ILE A 179 21.38 -30.26 2.66
C ILE A 179 22.16 -28.97 2.73
N GLU A 180 22.15 -28.22 1.65
CA GLU A 180 22.64 -26.86 1.63
C GLU A 180 21.50 -25.90 1.92
N LEU A 181 21.71 -25.04 2.93
CA LEU A 181 20.78 -23.97 3.31
C LEU A 181 21.31 -22.63 2.79
N PRO A 182 20.86 -22.15 1.64
CA PRO A 182 21.15 -20.80 1.21
C PRO A 182 20.34 -19.81 2.04
N VAL A 183 21.02 -18.86 2.64
CA VAL A 183 20.45 -17.76 3.41
C VAL A 183 20.80 -16.46 2.72
N THR A 184 19.81 -15.78 2.16
CA THR A 184 19.99 -14.47 1.56
C THR A 184 19.69 -13.40 2.61
N VAL A 185 20.64 -12.48 2.79
CA VAL A 185 20.51 -11.34 3.68
C VAL A 185 20.42 -10.08 2.84
N PHE A 186 19.35 -9.32 3.01
CA PHE A 186 19.12 -8.06 2.31
C PHE A 186 19.33 -6.89 3.25
N ALA A 187 20.12 -5.91 2.85
CA ALA A 187 20.14 -4.59 3.45
C ALA A 187 19.08 -3.72 2.77
N LEU A 188 18.08 -3.28 3.53
CA LEU A 188 16.98 -2.44 3.06
C LEU A 188 17.16 -0.96 3.45
N GLU A 189 18.23 -0.66 4.17
CA GLU A 189 18.64 0.68 4.60
C GLU A 189 20.16 0.82 4.47
N LYS A 190 20.61 2.05 4.29
CA LYS A 190 22.04 2.37 4.22
C LYS A 190 22.74 2.20 5.56
N GLY A 191 24.03 1.85 5.52
CA GLY A 191 24.88 1.81 6.71
C GLY A 191 24.71 0.58 7.60
N VAL A 192 24.15 -0.51 7.11
CA VAL A 192 24.03 -1.77 7.87
C VAL A 192 25.39 -2.36 8.21
N GLY A 193 26.33 -2.34 7.28
CA GLY A 193 27.72 -2.76 7.49
C GLY A 193 27.89 -4.25 7.74
N LYS A 194 28.78 -4.60 8.68
CA LYS A 194 29.09 -5.98 9.01
C LYS A 194 27.96 -6.61 9.81
N THR A 195 27.46 -7.75 9.35
CA THR A 195 26.35 -8.50 9.96
C THR A 195 26.74 -9.95 10.12
N ASP A 196 26.48 -10.53 11.29
CA ASP A 196 26.72 -11.93 11.57
C ASP A 196 25.43 -12.74 11.42
N VAL A 197 25.47 -13.71 10.53
CA VAL A 197 24.37 -14.67 10.29
C VAL A 197 24.70 -15.93 11.05
N ARG A 198 23.77 -16.35 11.95
CA ARG A 198 23.90 -17.56 12.74
C ARG A 198 22.75 -18.50 12.47
N VAL A 199 23.06 -19.79 12.30
CA VAL A 199 22.08 -20.87 12.19
C VAL A 199 22.07 -21.64 13.51
N SER A 200 20.87 -21.90 14.03
CA SER A 200 20.64 -22.83 15.11
C SER A 200 19.63 -23.89 14.66
N VAL A 201 19.86 -25.12 15.00
CA VAL A 201 19.02 -26.25 14.63
C VAL A 201 18.50 -26.95 15.89
N ASN A 202 17.44 -27.72 15.76
CA ASN A 202 16.92 -28.57 16.81
C ASN A 202 17.65 -29.93 16.85
N GLU A 203 17.24 -30.83 17.73
CA GLU A 203 17.85 -32.16 17.91
C GLU A 203 17.79 -33.07 16.67
N ALA A 204 16.90 -32.77 15.70
CA ALA A 204 16.75 -33.56 14.47
C ALA A 204 17.81 -33.24 13.40
N PHE A 205 18.58 -32.16 13.57
CA PHE A 205 19.57 -31.71 12.62
C PHE A 205 20.91 -31.41 13.28
N SER A 206 21.98 -31.56 12.54
CA SER A 206 23.31 -31.09 12.93
C SER A 206 23.89 -30.20 11.85
N VAL A 207 24.61 -29.16 12.24
CA VAL A 207 25.26 -28.26 11.28
C VAL A 207 26.66 -28.78 11.00
N VAL A 208 26.93 -29.03 9.73
CA VAL A 208 28.27 -29.42 9.24
C VAL A 208 29.07 -28.16 8.94
N GLY A 209 30.02 -27.83 9.82
CA GLY A 209 30.86 -26.65 9.67
C GLY A 209 30.47 -25.49 10.59
N PRO A 210 30.87 -24.25 10.23
CA PRO A 210 30.64 -23.08 11.09
C PRO A 210 29.17 -22.70 11.16
N GLN A 211 28.65 -22.57 12.40
CA GLN A 211 27.28 -22.14 12.66
C GLN A 211 27.07 -20.62 12.50
N SER A 212 28.13 -19.85 12.33
CA SER A 212 28.05 -18.40 12.16
C SER A 212 28.97 -17.95 11.03
N ARG A 213 28.46 -17.06 10.17
CA ARG A 213 29.24 -16.43 9.10
C ARG A 213 29.00 -14.93 9.11
N SER A 214 30.08 -14.15 8.97
CA SER A 214 29.99 -12.69 8.83
C SER A 214 29.85 -12.32 7.37
N VAL A 215 28.93 -11.42 7.07
CA VAL A 215 28.75 -10.79 5.76
C VAL A 215 28.88 -9.29 5.90
N PHE A 216 29.42 -8.65 4.88
CA PHE A 216 29.45 -7.20 4.81
C PHE A 216 28.40 -6.74 3.79
N LEU A 217 27.42 -6.00 4.28
CA LEU A 217 26.37 -5.41 3.47
C LEU A 217 26.69 -3.93 3.28
N GLY A 218 26.87 -3.54 2.03
CA GLY A 218 27.03 -2.13 1.66
C GLY A 218 25.72 -1.35 1.78
N ASP A 219 25.67 -0.20 1.15
CA ASP A 219 24.45 0.61 1.05
C ASP A 219 23.48 -0.07 0.07
N GLU A 220 22.42 -0.65 0.60
CA GLU A 220 21.37 -1.38 -0.15
C GLU A 220 21.96 -2.51 -1.04
N GLY A 221 21.92 -3.72 -0.55
CA GLY A 221 22.47 -4.87 -1.25
C GLY A 221 22.00 -6.19 -0.68
N GLU A 222 22.37 -7.27 -1.38
CA GLU A 222 22.09 -8.62 -0.91
C GLU A 222 23.39 -9.44 -0.86
N GLN A 223 23.46 -10.35 0.09
CA GLN A 223 24.51 -11.34 0.22
C GLN A 223 23.91 -12.70 0.52
N VAL A 224 24.43 -13.72 -0.17
CA VAL A 224 24.02 -15.11 0.06
C VAL A 224 25.09 -15.81 0.88
N VAL A 225 24.66 -16.49 1.93
CA VAL A 225 25.50 -17.32 2.78
C VAL A 225 24.91 -18.71 2.79
N THR A 226 25.71 -19.72 2.53
CA THR A 226 25.28 -21.11 2.56
C THR A 226 25.79 -21.82 3.80
N PHE A 227 24.89 -22.49 4.50
CA PHE A 227 25.21 -23.40 5.60
C PHE A 227 24.95 -24.84 5.14
N ARG A 228 25.59 -25.81 5.79
CA ARG A 228 25.45 -27.21 5.47
C ARG A 228 25.07 -28.01 6.70
#